data_016ebd428fc1e914c8240d3f1f28d7f2
#
_entry.id   016ebd428fc1e914c8240d3f1f28d7f2
#
_cell.length_a   1.000
_cell.length_b   1.000
_cell.length_c   1.000
_cell.angle_alpha   90.00
_cell.angle_beta   90.00
_cell.angle_gamma   90.00
#
_symmetry.space_group_name_H-M   'P 1'
#
loop_
_entity.id
_entity.type
_entity.pdbx_description
1 polymer ?
#
loop_
_entity_poly.entity_id
_entity_poly.type
_entity_poly.pdbx_seq_one_letter_code
_entity_poly.pdbx_strand_id
1 'polypeptide(L)'
;MSRILIIDGGKTFAHSKGELNHTLTDVAASQLRDTGHEVSVTVADSDYVIADEVQKYVDSDVVIYQMPGWWMGEPWTVKRYIDEVFTEGHGSLYASDGRTRSDAAKKYGSGGLLQGKKYMLSLTWNAPLQAF
;
A
#
# COMPACT_ATOMS: atom_id res chain seq x y z
N MET A 1 -1.03 19.88 6.04
CA MET A 1 0.11 18.94 5.80
C MET A 1 -0.32 17.55 6.21
N SER A 2 -0.10 16.57 5.36
CA SER A 2 -0.36 15.16 5.64
C SER A 2 0.93 14.36 5.50
N ARG A 3 1.01 13.24 6.22
CA ARG A 3 2.04 12.23 6.01
C ARG A 3 1.53 11.18 5.04
N ILE A 4 2.25 10.97 3.96
CA ILE A 4 1.83 10.10 2.86
C ILE A 4 2.87 9.01 2.67
N LEU A 5 2.42 7.76 2.67
CA LEU A 5 3.23 6.61 2.31
C LEU A 5 2.85 6.18 0.88
N ILE A 6 3.84 6.07 0.01
CA ILE A 6 3.65 5.51 -1.34
C ILE A 6 4.34 4.15 -1.40
N ILE A 7 3.60 3.13 -1.76
CA ILE A 7 4.11 1.79 -2.06
C ILE A 7 4.25 1.68 -3.57
N ASP A 8 5.49 1.61 -4.04
CA ASP A 8 5.83 1.40 -5.44
C ASP A 8 5.87 -0.10 -5.74
N GLY A 9 4.92 -0.59 -6.49
CA GLY A 9 4.80 -1.98 -6.90
C GLY A 9 5.45 -2.30 -8.23
N GLY A 10 6.22 -1.37 -8.82
CA GLY A 10 6.96 -1.61 -10.04
C GLY A 10 8.06 -2.65 -9.84
N LYS A 11 8.26 -3.49 -10.85
CA LYS A 11 9.28 -4.55 -10.84
C LYS A 11 9.80 -4.82 -12.23
N THR A 12 11.12 -5.01 -12.34
CA THR A 12 11.71 -5.61 -13.53
C THR A 12 11.37 -7.09 -13.56
N PHE A 13 10.52 -7.49 -14.48
CA PHE A 13 10.05 -8.87 -14.62
C PHE A 13 9.64 -9.15 -16.06
N ALA A 14 10.13 -10.28 -16.62
CA ALA A 14 9.88 -10.66 -18.00
C ALA A 14 10.18 -9.52 -18.99
N HIS A 15 9.17 -8.98 -19.64
CA HIS A 15 9.31 -7.90 -20.64
C HIS A 15 9.12 -6.51 -20.04
N SER A 16 8.79 -6.38 -18.77
CA SER A 16 8.58 -5.11 -18.08
C SER A 16 9.83 -4.69 -17.32
N LYS A 17 10.19 -3.43 -17.43
CA LYS A 17 11.26 -2.83 -16.62
C LYS A 17 10.73 -2.13 -15.37
N GLY A 18 9.42 -2.03 -15.20
CA GLY A 18 8.78 -1.32 -14.08
C GLY A 18 8.88 0.20 -14.17
N GLU A 19 9.43 0.74 -15.26
CA GLU A 19 9.78 2.16 -15.40
C GLU A 19 8.57 3.10 -15.26
N LEU A 20 7.44 2.75 -15.86
CA LEU A 20 6.23 3.59 -15.78
C LEU A 20 5.78 3.76 -14.33
N ASN A 21 5.69 2.69 -13.55
CA ASN A 21 5.27 2.75 -12.15
C ASN A 21 6.29 3.51 -11.29
N HIS A 22 7.57 3.28 -11.48
CA HIS A 22 8.62 4.04 -10.79
C HIS A 22 8.56 5.53 -11.13
N THR A 23 8.34 5.88 -12.39
CA THR A 23 8.20 7.28 -12.83
C THR A 23 6.96 7.94 -12.22
N LEU A 24 5.82 7.25 -12.21
CA LEU A 24 4.59 7.76 -11.58
C LEU A 24 4.77 7.95 -10.07
N THR A 25 5.47 7.04 -9.40
CA THR A 25 5.82 7.18 -7.99
C THR A 25 6.68 8.42 -7.76
N ASP A 26 7.72 8.62 -8.54
CA ASP A 26 8.63 9.76 -8.40
C ASP A 26 7.92 11.09 -8.65
N VAL A 27 7.08 11.17 -9.69
CA VAL A 27 6.28 12.36 -9.99
C VAL A 27 5.30 12.67 -8.86
N ALA A 28 4.58 11.66 -8.36
CA ALA A 28 3.64 11.82 -7.26
C ALA A 28 4.36 12.30 -5.98
N ALA A 29 5.47 11.66 -5.63
CA ALA A 29 6.24 12.01 -4.44
C ALA A 29 6.78 13.45 -4.52
N SER A 30 7.33 13.85 -5.66
CA SER A 30 7.83 15.22 -5.87
C SER A 30 6.70 16.24 -5.75
N GLN A 31 5.60 16.04 -6.46
CA GLN A 31 4.48 16.98 -6.45
C GLN A 31 3.84 17.11 -5.07
N LEU A 32 3.68 16.01 -4.35
CA LEU A 32 3.13 16.04 -3.00
C LEU A 32 4.05 16.76 -2.01
N ARG A 33 5.36 16.59 -2.12
CA ARG A 33 6.34 17.35 -1.32
C ARG A 33 6.30 18.85 -1.64
N ASP A 34 6.22 19.21 -2.92
CA ASP A 34 6.14 20.60 -3.38
C ASP A 34 4.85 21.30 -2.88
N THR A 35 3.80 20.53 -2.63
CA THR A 35 2.56 21.03 -2.04
C THR A 35 2.54 20.98 -0.51
N GLY A 36 3.66 20.68 0.14
CA GLY A 36 3.85 20.77 1.59
C GLY A 36 3.51 19.51 2.38
N HIS A 37 3.41 18.36 1.71
CA HIS A 37 3.22 17.08 2.38
C HIS A 37 4.54 16.40 2.72
N GLU A 38 4.55 15.60 3.76
CA GLU A 38 5.65 14.71 4.10
C GLU A 38 5.44 13.36 3.41
N VAL A 39 6.38 12.94 2.58
CA VAL A 39 6.22 11.74 1.74
C VAL A 39 7.35 10.75 1.97
N SER A 40 7.01 9.54 2.34
CA SER A 40 7.88 8.37 2.33
C SER A 40 7.50 7.43 1.18
N VAL A 41 8.50 6.77 0.61
CA VAL A 41 8.32 5.82 -0.49
C VAL A 41 8.98 4.50 -0.11
N THR A 42 8.27 3.41 -0.34
CA THR A 42 8.83 2.05 -0.25
C THR A 42 8.62 1.34 -1.57
N VAL A 43 9.68 0.78 -2.14
CA VAL A 43 9.58 -0.13 -3.28
C VAL A 43 9.31 -1.53 -2.73
N ALA A 44 8.21 -2.15 -3.15
CA ALA A 44 7.83 -3.49 -2.67
C ALA A 44 8.86 -4.56 -3.07
N ASP A 45 9.50 -4.39 -4.22
CA ASP A 45 10.60 -5.24 -4.69
C ASP A 45 11.95 -4.76 -4.16
N SER A 46 12.09 -4.73 -2.84
CA SER A 46 13.33 -4.29 -2.16
C SER A 46 13.54 -5.04 -0.86
N ASP A 47 14.68 -4.81 -0.23
CA ASP A 47 15.04 -5.33 1.10
C ASP A 47 14.58 -4.33 2.18
N TYR A 48 13.27 -4.17 2.34
CA TYR A 48 12.70 -3.32 3.39
C TYR A 48 12.80 -4.02 4.76
N VAL A 49 12.85 -3.21 5.82
CA VAL A 49 12.75 -3.70 7.20
C VAL A 49 11.28 -3.73 7.61
N ILE A 50 10.73 -4.91 7.88
CA ILE A 50 9.29 -5.11 8.11
C ILE A 50 8.76 -4.23 9.24
N ALA A 51 9.47 -4.15 10.37
CA ALA A 51 9.06 -3.32 11.51
C ALA A 51 8.99 -1.83 11.17
N ASP A 52 9.92 -1.33 10.33
CA ASP A 52 9.91 0.06 9.88
C ASP A 52 8.72 0.32 8.95
N GLU A 53 8.36 -0.65 8.13
CA GLU A 53 7.18 -0.55 7.27
C GLU A 53 5.88 -0.49 8.08
N VAL A 54 5.74 -1.31 9.12
CA VAL A 54 4.61 -1.22 10.06
C VAL A 54 4.50 0.19 10.64
N GLN A 55 5.63 0.77 11.07
CA GLN A 55 5.65 2.12 11.63
C GLN A 55 5.24 3.19 10.60
N LYS A 56 5.63 3.03 9.33
CA LYS A 56 5.20 3.94 8.27
C LYS A 56 3.67 3.94 8.09
N TYR A 57 3.01 2.78 8.19
CA TYR A 57 1.54 2.73 8.18
C TYR A 57 0.93 3.44 9.38
N VAL A 58 1.49 3.24 10.57
CA VAL A 58 1.02 3.91 11.79
C VAL A 58 1.14 5.43 11.67
N ASP A 59 2.24 5.92 11.14
CA ASP A 59 2.54 7.35 11.04
C ASP A 59 1.82 8.05 9.89
N SER A 60 1.42 7.30 8.86
CA SER A 60 0.81 7.89 7.66
C SER A 60 -0.65 8.28 7.87
N ASP A 61 -1.07 9.37 7.26
CA ASP A 61 -2.48 9.76 7.12
C ASP A 61 -3.10 9.16 5.86
N VAL A 62 -2.28 8.97 4.82
CA VAL A 62 -2.69 8.45 3.51
C VAL A 62 -1.68 7.41 3.04
N VAL A 63 -2.17 6.30 2.49
CA VAL A 63 -1.35 5.29 1.82
C VAL A 63 -1.75 5.20 0.36
N ILE A 64 -0.77 5.31 -0.53
CA ILE A 64 -0.96 5.19 -1.98
C ILE A 64 -0.23 3.94 -2.47
N TYR A 65 -0.92 3.08 -3.18
CA TYR A 65 -0.32 1.97 -3.90
C TYR A 65 -0.23 2.33 -5.38
N GLN A 66 0.98 2.52 -5.87
CA GLN A 66 1.27 2.72 -7.29
C GLN A 66 1.82 1.42 -7.87
N MET A 67 1.02 0.68 -8.61
CA MET A 67 1.40 -0.66 -9.05
C MET A 67 0.79 -1.05 -10.39
N PRO A 68 1.43 -1.95 -11.15
CA PRO A 68 0.79 -2.54 -12.32
C PRO A 68 -0.25 -3.58 -11.90
N GLY A 69 -1.30 -3.72 -12.70
CA GLY A 69 -2.22 -4.85 -12.61
C GLY A 69 -1.62 -6.04 -13.35
N TRP A 70 -1.27 -7.09 -12.63
CA TRP A 70 -0.77 -8.34 -13.18
C TRP A 70 -1.80 -9.44 -12.99
N TRP A 71 -2.32 -9.95 -14.10
CA TRP A 71 -3.32 -11.02 -14.07
C TRP A 71 -4.51 -10.69 -13.16
N MET A 72 -5.05 -9.46 -13.30
CA MET A 72 -6.21 -8.93 -12.56
C MET A 72 -5.98 -8.72 -11.06
N GLY A 73 -4.74 -8.69 -10.60
CA GLY A 73 -4.37 -8.46 -9.21
C GLY A 73 -3.09 -7.65 -9.07
N GLU A 74 -2.65 -7.53 -7.84
CA GLU A 74 -1.37 -6.93 -7.51
C GLU A 74 -0.21 -7.84 -7.94
N PRO A 75 0.99 -7.27 -8.23
CA PRO A 75 2.19 -8.06 -8.41
C PRO A 75 2.48 -8.91 -7.17
N TRP A 76 3.03 -10.11 -7.36
CA TRP A 76 3.37 -11.00 -6.25
C TRP A 76 4.31 -10.37 -5.22
N THR A 77 5.18 -9.43 -5.63
CA THR A 77 6.05 -8.68 -4.73
C THR A 77 5.27 -7.75 -3.81
N VAL A 78 4.19 -7.14 -4.29
CA VAL A 78 3.27 -6.35 -3.47
C VAL A 78 2.49 -7.26 -2.51
N LYS A 79 2.05 -8.42 -2.97
CA LYS A 79 1.38 -9.40 -2.11
C LYS A 79 2.30 -9.89 -0.99
N ARG A 80 3.57 -10.20 -1.31
CA ARG A 80 4.59 -10.54 -0.31
C ARG A 80 4.74 -9.43 0.73
N TYR A 81 4.88 -8.19 0.28
CA TYR A 81 4.97 -7.02 1.15
C TYR A 81 3.77 -6.92 2.10
N ILE A 82 2.56 -7.07 1.57
CA ILE A 82 1.33 -7.03 2.37
C ILE A 82 1.33 -8.18 3.39
N ASP A 83 1.64 -9.39 2.98
CA ASP A 83 1.65 -10.56 3.86
C ASP A 83 2.66 -10.40 5.01
N GLU A 84 3.87 -9.95 4.71
CA GLU A 84 4.91 -9.76 5.71
C GLU A 84 4.59 -8.62 6.67
N VAL A 85 4.27 -7.44 6.13
CA VAL A 85 4.06 -6.23 6.92
C VAL A 85 2.78 -6.30 7.75
N PHE A 86 1.69 -6.78 7.17
CA PHE A 86 0.42 -6.85 7.89
C PHE A 86 0.42 -7.96 8.93
N THR A 87 1.13 -9.06 8.70
CA THR A 87 1.30 -10.10 9.73
C THR A 87 2.06 -9.55 10.94
N GLU A 88 3.18 -8.85 10.72
CA GLU A 88 3.93 -8.19 11.78
C GLU A 88 3.14 -7.06 12.44
N GLY A 89 2.20 -6.47 11.72
CA GLY A 89 1.38 -5.35 12.18
C GLY A 89 0.36 -5.66 13.27
N HIS A 90 0.25 -6.91 13.74
CA HIS A 90 -0.63 -7.26 14.85
C HIS A 90 -0.30 -6.42 16.10
N GLY A 91 -1.33 -5.80 16.68
CA GLY A 91 -1.20 -4.87 17.80
C GLY A 91 -0.95 -3.40 17.39
N SER A 92 -0.55 -3.14 16.14
CA SER A 92 -0.30 -1.79 15.63
C SER A 92 -1.25 -1.41 14.50
N LEU A 93 -1.44 -2.29 13.51
CA LEU A 93 -2.35 -2.06 12.39
C LEU A 93 -3.76 -2.61 12.68
N TYR A 94 -3.84 -3.65 13.47
CA TYR A 94 -5.09 -4.26 13.93
C TYR A 94 -4.87 -4.99 15.26
N ALA A 95 -5.92 -5.07 16.09
CA ALA A 95 -5.89 -5.81 17.36
C ALA A 95 -6.45 -7.23 17.20
N SER A 96 -7.45 -7.41 16.32
CA SER A 96 -8.12 -8.67 16.02
C SER A 96 -8.89 -8.54 14.71
N ASP A 97 -9.60 -9.59 14.32
CA ASP A 97 -10.58 -9.49 13.22
C ASP A 97 -11.86 -8.74 13.61
N GLY A 98 -12.03 -8.42 14.88
CA GLY A 98 -13.15 -7.66 15.43
C GLY A 98 -14.36 -8.50 15.82
N ARG A 99 -14.45 -9.73 15.38
CA ARG A 99 -15.58 -10.62 15.74
C ARG A 99 -15.48 -11.04 17.21
N THR A 100 -16.61 -11.10 17.87
CA THR A 100 -16.69 -11.61 19.23
C THR A 100 -18.02 -12.34 19.43
N ARG A 101 -18.03 -13.38 20.28
CA ARG A 101 -19.24 -14.09 20.65
C ARG A 101 -20.13 -13.29 21.59
N SER A 102 -19.55 -12.34 22.33
CA SER A 102 -20.29 -11.52 23.30
C SER A 102 -21.04 -10.35 22.64
N ASP A 103 -20.72 -9.99 21.39
CA ASP A 103 -21.37 -8.90 20.67
C ASP A 103 -21.52 -9.27 19.19
N ALA A 104 -22.70 -9.75 18.82
CA ALA A 104 -23.02 -10.15 17.46
C ALA A 104 -23.07 -8.97 16.46
N ALA A 105 -23.10 -7.71 16.93
CA ALA A 105 -23.07 -6.53 16.07
C ALA A 105 -21.66 -6.23 15.54
N LYS A 106 -20.61 -6.72 16.21
CA LYS A 106 -19.24 -6.57 15.74
C LYS A 106 -18.99 -7.44 14.54
N LYS A 107 -18.55 -6.80 13.46
CA LYS A 107 -18.31 -7.43 12.16
C LYS A 107 -16.82 -7.63 11.90
N TYR A 108 -16.54 -8.42 10.89
CA TYR A 108 -15.20 -8.62 10.36
C TYR A 108 -14.56 -7.28 10.01
N GLY A 109 -13.31 -7.05 10.40
CA GLY A 109 -12.56 -5.83 10.18
C GLY A 109 -12.74 -4.74 11.25
N SER A 110 -13.68 -4.91 12.20
CA SER A 110 -13.88 -3.92 13.26
C SER A 110 -12.74 -3.84 14.28
N GLY A 111 -11.80 -4.78 14.24
CA GLY A 111 -10.58 -4.77 15.07
C GLY A 111 -9.40 -4.01 14.46
N GLY A 112 -9.56 -3.37 13.30
CA GLY A 112 -8.54 -2.54 12.70
C GLY A 112 -8.23 -1.29 13.54
N LEU A 113 -6.97 -0.86 13.54
CA LEU A 113 -6.49 0.29 14.33
C LEU A 113 -6.16 1.51 13.45
N LEU A 114 -6.40 1.44 12.15
CA LEU A 114 -6.09 2.49 11.19
C LEU A 114 -7.32 3.29 10.75
N GLN A 115 -8.37 3.35 11.57
CA GLN A 115 -9.56 4.13 11.25
C GLN A 115 -9.21 5.61 11.05
N GLY A 116 -9.90 6.24 10.09
CA GLY A 116 -9.68 7.64 9.73
C GLY A 116 -8.55 7.86 8.73
N LYS A 117 -7.72 6.87 8.47
CA LYS A 117 -6.71 6.94 7.40
C LYS A 117 -7.36 6.78 6.03
N LYS A 118 -6.71 7.33 5.02
CA LYS A 118 -7.16 7.25 3.63
C LYS A 118 -6.23 6.34 2.83
N TYR A 119 -6.74 5.76 1.76
CA TYR A 119 -5.92 5.03 0.81
C TYR A 119 -6.32 5.33 -0.63
N MET A 120 -5.40 5.13 -1.53
CA MET A 120 -5.62 5.23 -2.98
C MET A 120 -4.90 4.07 -3.69
N LEU A 121 -5.60 3.47 -4.63
CA LEU A 121 -5.02 2.50 -5.57
C LEU A 121 -4.81 3.20 -6.90
N SER A 122 -3.57 3.32 -7.34
CA SER A 122 -3.19 3.87 -8.64
C SER A 122 -2.60 2.74 -9.47
N LEU A 123 -3.36 2.29 -10.46
CA LEU A 123 -3.06 1.09 -11.22
C LEU A 123 -2.72 1.42 -12.67
N THR A 124 -1.74 0.71 -13.22
CA THR A 124 -1.44 0.72 -14.66
C THR A 124 -1.82 -0.62 -15.27
N TRP A 125 -2.40 -0.59 -16.46
CA TRP A 125 -2.86 -1.77 -17.17
C TRP A 125 -2.31 -1.81 -18.58
N ASN A 126 -1.97 -3.00 -19.05
CA ASN A 126 -1.56 -3.23 -20.43
C ASN A 126 -2.75 -3.60 -21.34
N ALA A 127 -3.93 -3.04 -21.04
CA ALA A 127 -5.14 -3.27 -21.78
C ALA A 127 -6.03 -2.00 -21.75
N PRO A 128 -6.77 -1.70 -22.81
CA PRO A 128 -7.71 -0.59 -22.81
C PRO A 128 -8.92 -0.88 -21.91
N LEU A 129 -9.62 0.18 -21.50
CA LEU A 129 -10.81 0.06 -20.64
C LEU A 129 -11.86 -0.91 -21.20
N GLN A 130 -11.99 -0.98 -22.51
CA GLN A 130 -12.96 -1.86 -23.20
C GLN A 130 -12.62 -3.35 -23.06
N ALA A 131 -11.45 -3.70 -22.54
CA ALA A 131 -11.06 -5.08 -22.28
C ALA A 131 -11.58 -5.63 -20.93
N PHE A 132 -12.24 -4.77 -20.13
CA PHE A 132 -12.73 -5.11 -18.78
C PHE A 132 -14.27 -5.04 -18.68
#